data_3379c1bd2311937f9800373e8ed7088a
#
_entry.id   3379c1bd2311937f9800373e8ed7088a
#
_cell.length_a   1.000
_cell.length_b   1.000
_cell.length_c   1.000
_cell.angle_alpha   90.00
_cell.angle_beta   90.00
_cell.angle_gamma   90.00
#
_symmetry.space_group_name_H-M   'P 1'
#
loop_
_entity.id
_entity.type
_entity.pdbx_description
1 polymer ?
#
loop_
_entity_poly.entity_id
_entity_poly.type
_entity_poly.pdbx_seq_one_letter_code
_entity_poly.pdbx_strand_id
1 'polypeptide(L)'
;MEFLNPNCTKTLQEGLDELYIHNPDVAATSRLKGKSFQDHDVTHVIFGCDTSIRGEIILKPWILFGTDISRQEISDYMNDEEVKRLNKEGIELMGGTFVAVLKLVHLVPQFFITWFLRVRKMNKKWPHSGISDGMFKARIVDLRNEYGIQVVPPKANVSVG
;
A
#
# COMPACT_ATOMS: atom_id res chain seq x y z
N MET A 1 -2.19 -13.35 -2.87
CA MET A 1 -2.25 -12.86 -1.48
C MET A 1 -3.71 -12.65 -1.10
N GLU A 2 -4.10 -13.23 0.02
CA GLU A 2 -5.50 -13.20 0.50
C GLU A 2 -5.92 -11.80 0.99
N PHE A 3 -4.99 -11.04 1.56
CA PHE A 3 -5.29 -9.68 2.03
C PHE A 3 -5.75 -8.73 0.90
N LEU A 4 -5.54 -9.09 -0.38
CA LEU A 4 -6.09 -8.33 -1.51
C LEU A 4 -7.61 -8.51 -1.65
N ASN A 5 -8.18 -9.55 -1.02
CA ASN A 5 -9.62 -9.78 -1.03
C ASN A 5 -10.32 -8.79 -0.06
N PRO A 6 -11.40 -8.11 -0.47
CA PRO A 6 -12.19 -7.26 0.41
C PRO A 6 -12.62 -7.94 1.72
N ASN A 7 -12.95 -9.23 1.66
CA ASN A 7 -13.47 -10.02 2.77
C ASN A 7 -12.40 -10.88 3.46
N CYS A 8 -11.13 -10.47 3.44
CA CYS A 8 -10.05 -11.21 4.06
C CYS A 8 -10.26 -11.35 5.57
N THR A 9 -10.34 -12.60 6.05
CA THR A 9 -10.56 -12.91 7.47
C THR A 9 -9.28 -13.12 8.27
N LYS A 10 -8.10 -13.07 7.63
CA LYS A 10 -6.81 -13.08 8.32
C LYS A 10 -6.68 -11.88 9.24
N THR A 11 -5.89 -12.04 10.29
CA THR A 11 -5.46 -10.91 11.11
C THR A 11 -4.53 -9.99 10.31
N LEU A 12 -4.38 -8.75 10.78
CA LEU A 12 -3.46 -7.80 10.16
C LEU A 12 -2.02 -8.33 10.16
N GLN A 13 -1.60 -9.01 11.26
CA GLN A 13 -0.29 -9.66 11.34
C GLN A 13 -0.12 -10.77 10.29
N GLU A 14 -1.10 -11.67 10.17
CA GLU A 14 -1.06 -12.73 9.16
C GLU A 14 -1.03 -12.19 7.73
N GLY A 15 -1.72 -11.07 7.48
CA GLY A 15 -1.65 -10.37 6.20
C GLY A 15 -0.26 -9.78 5.93
N LEU A 16 0.39 -9.21 6.95
CA LEU A 16 1.75 -8.68 6.84
C LEU A 16 2.76 -9.82 6.62
N ASP A 17 2.62 -10.91 7.34
CA ASP A 17 3.45 -12.11 7.17
C ASP A 17 3.30 -12.68 5.74
N GLU A 18 2.08 -12.70 5.22
CA GLU A 18 1.80 -13.10 3.84
C GLU A 18 2.47 -12.17 2.82
N LEU A 19 2.43 -10.84 3.06
CA LEU A 19 3.13 -9.87 2.22
C LEU A 19 4.62 -10.18 2.17
N TYR A 20 5.24 -10.43 3.31
CA TYR A 20 6.67 -10.70 3.44
C TYR A 20 7.09 -12.05 2.83
N ILE A 21 6.26 -13.08 2.93
CA ILE A 21 6.49 -14.38 2.29
C ILE A 21 6.55 -14.22 0.75
N HIS A 22 5.65 -13.41 0.20
CA HIS A 22 5.59 -13.20 -1.25
C HIS A 22 6.60 -12.15 -1.76
N ASN A 23 7.13 -11.31 -0.88
CA ASN A 23 8.05 -10.22 -1.21
C ASN A 23 9.24 -10.20 -0.23
N PRO A 24 10.19 -11.15 -0.34
CA PRO A 24 11.30 -11.29 0.61
C PRO A 24 12.22 -10.04 0.65
N ASP A 25 12.35 -9.32 -0.46
CA ASP A 25 13.15 -8.10 -0.54
C ASP A 25 12.49 -6.95 0.27
N VAL A 26 11.16 -6.84 0.21
CA VAL A 26 10.40 -5.90 1.05
C VAL A 26 10.60 -6.24 2.52
N ALA A 27 10.48 -7.52 2.89
CA ALA A 27 10.72 -7.98 4.25
C ALA A 27 12.15 -7.66 4.74
N ALA A 28 13.15 -7.85 3.90
CA ALA A 28 14.54 -7.53 4.23
C ALA A 28 14.74 -6.02 4.45
N THR A 29 14.17 -5.19 3.58
CA THR A 29 14.23 -3.73 3.70
C THR A 29 13.55 -3.25 4.98
N SER A 30 12.36 -3.75 5.29
CA SER A 30 11.63 -3.36 6.51
C SER A 30 12.35 -3.78 7.79
N ARG A 31 13.00 -4.94 7.80
CA ARG A 31 13.83 -5.36 8.95
C ARG A 31 15.06 -4.45 9.13
N LEU A 32 15.68 -4.04 8.04
CA LEU A 32 16.86 -3.16 8.06
C LEU A 32 16.51 -1.74 8.47
N LYS A 33 15.43 -1.18 7.94
CA LYS A 33 15.02 0.21 8.09
C LYS A 33 14.08 0.45 9.29
N GLY A 34 13.48 -0.62 9.82
CA GLY A 34 12.68 -0.60 11.03
C GLY A 34 11.25 -0.09 10.83
N LYS A 35 10.71 0.50 11.90
CA LYS A 35 9.28 0.73 12.07
C LYS A 35 8.61 1.54 10.96
N SER A 36 9.25 2.57 10.45
CA SER A 36 8.65 3.43 9.40
C SER A 36 8.33 2.64 8.11
N PHE A 37 9.23 1.73 7.71
CA PHE A 37 9.00 0.87 6.56
C PHE A 37 7.94 -0.20 6.87
N GLN A 38 7.95 -0.76 8.07
CA GLN A 38 6.92 -1.70 8.51
C GLN A 38 5.53 -1.04 8.53
N ASP A 39 5.42 0.19 9.04
CA ASP A 39 4.16 0.95 9.04
C ASP A 39 3.66 1.18 7.61
N HIS A 40 4.56 1.46 6.64
CA HIS A 40 4.23 1.52 5.22
C HIS A 40 3.72 0.16 4.70
N ASP A 41 4.39 -0.93 5.01
CA ASP A 41 4.00 -2.27 4.56
C ASP A 41 2.62 -2.68 5.10
N VAL A 42 2.30 -2.29 6.33
CA VAL A 42 0.95 -2.47 6.89
C VAL A 42 -0.11 -1.74 6.07
N THR A 43 0.23 -0.58 5.47
CA THR A 43 -0.72 0.12 4.60
C THR A 43 -1.05 -0.67 3.32
N HIS A 44 -0.09 -1.42 2.75
CA HIS A 44 -0.37 -2.36 1.66
C HIS A 44 -1.43 -3.38 2.05
N VAL A 45 -1.28 -3.96 3.24
CA VAL A 45 -2.18 -5.01 3.74
C VAL A 45 -3.58 -4.45 3.99
N ILE A 46 -3.70 -3.36 4.77
CA ILE A 46 -5.02 -2.86 5.16
C ILE A 46 -5.80 -2.26 3.97
N PHE A 47 -5.13 -1.60 3.04
CA PHE A 47 -5.75 -1.02 1.84
C PHE A 47 -5.84 -2.00 0.67
N GLY A 48 -5.34 -3.25 0.84
CA GLY A 48 -5.46 -4.30 -0.17
C GLY A 48 -4.71 -3.97 -1.47
N CYS A 49 -3.49 -3.45 -1.35
CA CYS A 49 -2.63 -3.12 -2.47
C CYS A 49 -1.41 -4.05 -2.49
N ASP A 50 -1.06 -4.60 -3.65
CA ASP A 50 0.18 -5.33 -3.83
C ASP A 50 1.37 -4.38 -4.00
N THR A 51 2.59 -4.91 -4.04
CA THR A 51 3.84 -4.17 -4.22
C THR A 51 4.19 -3.90 -5.69
N SER A 52 3.27 -4.15 -6.62
CA SER A 52 3.45 -3.80 -8.02
C SER A 52 3.38 -2.28 -8.22
N ILE A 53 3.92 -1.78 -9.34
CA ILE A 53 3.81 -0.35 -9.70
C ILE A 53 2.35 0.13 -9.66
N ARG A 54 1.41 -0.70 -10.11
CA ARG A 54 -0.01 -0.38 -10.05
C ARG A 54 -0.51 -0.33 -8.61
N GLY A 55 -0.11 -1.29 -7.77
CA GLY A 55 -0.47 -1.33 -6.35
C GLY A 55 0.04 -0.10 -5.61
N GLU A 56 1.29 0.29 -5.86
CA GLU A 56 1.90 1.51 -5.29
C GLU A 56 1.12 2.78 -5.67
N ILE A 57 0.69 2.89 -6.92
CA ILE A 57 -0.08 4.08 -7.36
C ILE A 57 -1.48 4.11 -6.75
N ILE A 58 -2.13 2.96 -6.61
CA ILE A 58 -3.43 2.86 -5.93
C ILE A 58 -3.29 3.15 -4.44
N LEU A 59 -2.16 2.78 -3.82
CA LEU A 59 -1.87 3.01 -2.41
C LEU A 59 -1.66 4.50 -2.09
N LYS A 60 -1.03 5.27 -2.98
CA LYS A 60 -0.72 6.69 -2.73
C LYS A 60 -1.91 7.54 -2.25
N PRO A 61 -3.10 7.53 -2.89
CA PRO A 61 -4.23 8.30 -2.38
C PRO A 61 -4.72 7.82 -1.00
N TRP A 62 -4.58 6.53 -0.68
CA TRP A 62 -4.88 6.01 0.65
C TRP A 62 -3.94 6.59 1.69
N ILE A 63 -2.62 6.57 1.44
CA ILE A 63 -1.63 7.15 2.36
C ILE A 63 -1.85 8.65 2.52
N LEU A 64 -1.94 9.40 1.41
CA LEU A 64 -2.00 10.87 1.46
C LEU A 64 -3.28 11.42 2.08
N PHE A 65 -4.41 10.76 1.89
CA PHE A 65 -5.72 11.30 2.29
C PHE A 65 -6.49 10.39 3.25
N GLY A 66 -6.18 9.10 3.29
CA GLY A 66 -6.83 8.09 4.12
C GLY A 66 -6.12 7.79 5.44
N THR A 67 -4.87 8.24 5.60
CA THR A 67 -4.11 8.12 6.85
C THR A 67 -3.95 9.45 7.56
N ASP A 68 -3.47 9.41 8.79
CA ASP A 68 -3.10 10.60 9.57
C ASP A 68 -1.63 11.01 9.39
N ILE A 69 -0.94 10.48 8.36
CA ILE A 69 0.45 10.81 8.06
C ILE A 69 0.67 12.33 8.02
N SER A 70 1.70 12.78 8.71
CA SER A 70 2.08 14.18 8.71
C SER A 70 2.90 14.55 7.47
N ARG A 71 2.93 15.84 7.14
CA ARG A 71 3.79 16.34 6.05
C ARG A 71 5.26 16.07 6.31
N GLN A 72 5.68 16.09 7.58
CA GLN A 72 7.07 15.82 7.96
C GLN A 72 7.40 14.34 7.68
N GLU A 73 6.56 13.41 8.11
CA GLU A 73 6.76 11.97 7.85
C GLU A 73 6.83 11.68 6.34
N ILE A 74 5.97 12.32 5.52
CA ILE A 74 6.05 12.20 4.05
C ILE A 74 7.40 12.70 3.55
N SER A 75 7.85 13.87 4.04
CA SER A 75 9.12 14.45 3.63
C SER A 75 10.30 13.55 4.02
N ASP A 76 10.30 13.04 5.24
CA ASP A 76 11.36 12.17 5.75
C ASP A 76 11.43 10.86 4.97
N TYR A 77 10.27 10.23 4.70
CA TYR A 77 10.19 9.05 3.87
C TYR A 77 10.71 9.29 2.44
N MET A 78 10.27 10.38 1.79
CA MET A 78 10.72 10.71 0.43
C MET A 78 12.20 11.09 0.34
N ASN A 79 12.80 11.54 1.45
CA ASN A 79 14.21 11.88 1.52
C ASN A 79 15.10 10.70 1.95
N ASP A 80 14.54 9.58 2.37
CA ASP A 80 15.32 8.38 2.68
C ASP A 80 16.07 7.89 1.44
N GLU A 81 17.36 7.60 1.61
CA GLU A 81 18.25 7.21 0.50
C GLU A 81 17.82 5.89 -0.13
N GLU A 82 17.25 4.97 0.66
CA GLU A 82 16.74 3.70 0.14
C GLU A 82 15.50 3.92 -0.72
N VAL A 83 14.58 4.79 -0.30
CA VAL A 83 13.39 5.15 -1.10
C VAL A 83 13.81 5.79 -2.41
N LYS A 84 14.80 6.68 -2.40
CA LYS A 84 15.36 7.28 -3.62
C LYS A 84 15.98 6.22 -4.54
N ARG A 85 16.74 5.28 -3.96
CA ARG A 85 17.35 4.17 -4.70
C ARG A 85 16.27 3.29 -5.35
N LEU A 86 15.28 2.85 -4.58
CA LEU A 86 14.17 2.01 -5.06
C LEU A 86 13.36 2.71 -6.16
N ASN A 87 13.10 4.02 -6.01
CA ASN A 87 12.42 4.80 -7.04
C ASN A 87 13.24 4.87 -8.34
N LYS A 88 14.56 5.08 -8.23
CA LYS A 88 15.45 5.11 -9.40
C LYS A 88 15.51 3.76 -10.10
N GLU A 89 15.68 2.68 -9.37
CA GLU A 89 15.67 1.31 -9.91
C GLU A 89 14.32 0.99 -10.57
N GLY A 90 13.21 1.37 -9.94
CA GLY A 90 11.87 1.21 -10.52
C GLY A 90 11.71 1.95 -11.86
N ILE A 91 12.25 3.17 -11.97
CA ILE A 91 12.24 3.95 -13.23
C ILE A 91 13.10 3.25 -14.30
N GLU A 92 14.26 2.74 -13.94
CA GLU A 92 15.16 2.03 -14.85
C GLU A 92 14.51 0.73 -15.35
N LEU A 93 13.89 -0.05 -14.46
CA LEU A 93 13.14 -1.27 -14.82
C LEU A 93 11.95 -0.99 -15.74
N MET A 94 11.34 0.19 -15.64
CA MET A 94 10.26 0.60 -16.55
C MET A 94 10.75 0.96 -17.96
N GLY A 95 12.04 1.07 -18.19
CA GLY A 95 12.64 1.45 -19.47
C GLY A 95 13.10 2.91 -19.53
N GLY A 96 13.41 3.49 -18.34
CA GLY A 96 13.87 4.87 -18.19
C GLY A 96 12.75 5.89 -17.98
N THR A 97 13.13 7.13 -17.66
CA THR A 97 12.21 8.18 -17.22
C THR A 97 11.07 8.45 -18.20
N PHE A 98 11.35 8.52 -19.50
CA PHE A 98 10.33 8.81 -20.51
C PHE A 98 9.26 7.71 -20.58
N VAL A 99 9.67 6.46 -20.63
CA VAL A 99 8.75 5.31 -20.67
C VAL A 99 7.98 5.18 -19.37
N ALA A 100 8.65 5.43 -18.23
CA ALA A 100 8.00 5.46 -16.92
C ALA A 100 6.88 6.52 -16.88
N VAL A 101 7.13 7.73 -17.34
CA VAL A 101 6.11 8.81 -17.41
C VAL A 101 4.92 8.38 -18.26
N LEU A 102 5.16 7.83 -19.46
CA LEU A 102 4.07 7.36 -20.33
C LEU A 102 3.22 6.25 -19.67
N LYS A 103 3.87 5.29 -18.98
CA LYS A 103 3.16 4.24 -18.24
C LYS A 103 2.39 4.80 -17.06
N LEU A 104 2.96 5.76 -16.33
CA LEU A 104 2.33 6.39 -15.17
C LEU A 104 1.10 7.22 -15.55
N VAL A 105 1.10 7.90 -16.70
CA VAL A 105 -0.06 8.66 -17.20
C VAL A 105 -1.31 7.79 -17.30
N HIS A 106 -1.17 6.53 -17.71
CA HIS A 106 -2.32 5.59 -17.77
C HIS A 106 -2.85 5.19 -16.38
N LEU A 107 -2.07 5.39 -15.33
CA LEU A 107 -2.44 5.05 -13.95
C LEU A 107 -3.03 6.24 -13.17
N VAL A 108 -2.85 7.47 -13.70
CA VAL A 108 -3.42 8.69 -13.10
C VAL A 108 -4.94 8.59 -12.86
N PRO A 109 -5.77 8.07 -13.79
CA PRO A 109 -7.19 7.90 -13.52
C PRO A 109 -7.48 6.99 -12.33
N GLN A 110 -6.66 5.95 -12.11
CA GLN A 110 -6.84 5.03 -10.97
C GLN A 110 -6.55 5.72 -9.63
N PHE A 111 -5.58 6.64 -9.58
CA PHE A 111 -5.33 7.48 -8.42
C PHE A 111 -6.58 8.30 -8.07
N PHE A 112 -7.14 9.03 -9.03
CA PHE A 112 -8.31 9.88 -8.81
C PHE A 112 -9.57 9.06 -8.49
N ILE A 113 -9.78 7.93 -9.16
CA ILE A 113 -10.90 7.02 -8.87
C ILE A 113 -10.81 6.50 -7.44
N THR A 114 -9.62 6.06 -7.00
CA THR A 114 -9.42 5.57 -5.64
C THR A 114 -9.67 6.67 -4.63
N TRP A 115 -9.10 7.85 -4.82
CA TRP A 115 -9.31 9.00 -3.95
C TRP A 115 -10.79 9.39 -3.86
N PHE A 116 -11.44 9.63 -5.01
CA PHE A 116 -12.79 10.18 -5.08
C PHE A 116 -13.85 9.17 -4.63
N LEU A 117 -13.76 7.92 -5.09
CA LEU A 117 -14.81 6.93 -4.85
C LEU A 117 -14.63 6.14 -3.55
N ARG A 118 -13.42 6.10 -2.99
CA ARG A 118 -13.09 5.21 -1.87
C ARG A 118 -12.56 5.95 -0.66
N VAL A 119 -11.43 6.65 -0.79
CA VAL A 119 -10.78 7.32 0.36
C VAL A 119 -11.72 8.32 1.01
N ARG A 120 -12.47 9.10 0.24
CA ARG A 120 -13.43 10.06 0.77
C ARG A 120 -14.63 9.44 1.51
N LYS A 121 -14.83 8.14 1.37
CA LYS A 121 -15.90 7.40 2.05
C LYS A 121 -15.45 6.75 3.35
N MET A 122 -14.18 6.87 3.71
CA MET A 122 -13.68 6.36 4.99
C MET A 122 -14.40 7.05 6.16
N ASN A 123 -14.70 6.27 7.20
CA ASN A 123 -15.33 6.76 8.43
C ASN A 123 -14.35 7.57 9.28
N LYS A 124 -13.07 7.16 9.27
CA LYS A 124 -11.96 7.79 10.00
C LYS A 124 -10.65 7.48 9.30
N LYS A 125 -9.63 8.28 9.58
CA LYS A 125 -8.27 8.05 9.04
C LYS A 125 -7.61 6.84 9.71
N TRP A 126 -6.87 6.07 8.91
CA TRP A 126 -6.03 4.99 9.41
C TRP A 126 -4.78 5.57 10.08
N PRO A 127 -4.36 5.09 11.27
CA PRO A 127 -3.12 5.52 11.89
C PRO A 127 -1.94 5.11 11.00
N HIS A 128 -1.16 6.10 10.53
CA HIS A 128 0.02 5.81 9.70
C HIS A 128 1.15 5.24 10.56
N SER A 129 1.28 5.74 11.78
CA SER A 129 2.24 5.27 12.78
C SER A 129 1.52 4.92 14.07
N GLY A 130 2.17 4.10 14.91
CA GLY A 130 1.62 3.76 16.22
C GLY A 130 0.49 2.72 16.18
N ILE A 131 0.50 1.84 15.19
CA ILE A 131 -0.42 0.70 15.11
C ILE A 131 -0.25 -0.15 16.37
N SER A 132 -1.34 -0.37 17.10
CA SER A 132 -1.32 -1.09 18.36
C SER A 132 -1.30 -2.62 18.18
N ASP A 133 -0.81 -3.34 19.18
CA ASP A 133 -0.83 -4.81 19.20
C ASP A 133 -2.25 -5.38 19.03
N GLY A 134 -3.25 -4.66 19.54
CA GLY A 134 -4.66 -5.03 19.34
C GLY A 134 -5.07 -5.01 17.89
N MET A 135 -4.60 -4.02 17.11
CA MET A 135 -4.89 -3.95 15.69
C MET A 135 -4.20 -5.05 14.89
N PHE A 136 -2.96 -5.42 15.25
CA PHE A 136 -2.28 -6.56 14.61
C PHE A 136 -3.01 -7.90 14.82
N LYS A 137 -3.71 -8.07 15.94
CA LYS A 137 -4.51 -9.27 16.26
C LYS A 137 -5.93 -9.22 15.69
N ALA A 138 -6.41 -8.05 15.26
CA ALA A 138 -7.73 -7.90 14.69
C ALA A 138 -7.77 -8.41 13.23
N ARG A 139 -8.95 -8.90 12.80
CA ARG A 139 -9.12 -9.34 11.41
C ARG A 139 -9.15 -8.15 10.46
N ILE A 140 -8.52 -8.31 9.31
CA ILE A 140 -8.45 -7.27 8.26
C ILE A 140 -9.85 -6.80 7.86
N VAL A 141 -10.81 -7.72 7.68
CA VAL A 141 -12.19 -7.36 7.32
C VAL A 141 -12.87 -6.50 8.38
N ASP A 142 -12.62 -6.77 9.67
CA ASP A 142 -13.23 -6.01 10.77
C ASP A 142 -12.64 -4.59 10.82
N LEU A 143 -11.32 -4.47 10.70
CA LEU A 143 -10.64 -3.18 10.62
C LEU A 143 -11.11 -2.36 9.39
N ARG A 144 -11.24 -3.00 8.23
CA ARG A 144 -11.74 -2.33 7.02
C ARG A 144 -13.17 -1.81 7.21
N ASN A 145 -14.04 -2.60 7.83
CA ASN A 145 -15.41 -2.17 8.14
C ASN A 145 -15.42 -1.00 9.13
N GLU A 146 -14.63 -1.07 10.19
CA GLU A 146 -14.52 -0.01 11.20
C GLU A 146 -14.05 1.32 10.59
N TYR A 147 -13.06 1.27 9.70
CA TYR A 147 -12.49 2.46 9.07
C TYR A 147 -13.23 2.89 7.80
N GLY A 148 -14.18 2.10 7.30
CA GLY A 148 -14.89 2.36 6.04
C GLY A 148 -14.00 2.16 4.80
N ILE A 149 -13.01 1.25 4.88
CA ILE A 149 -12.05 1.00 3.81
C ILE A 149 -12.69 0.09 2.75
N GLN A 150 -12.83 0.58 1.53
CA GLN A 150 -13.33 -0.16 0.39
C GLN A 150 -12.18 -0.45 -0.59
N VAL A 151 -11.54 -1.61 -0.45
CA VAL A 151 -10.39 -1.98 -1.28
C VAL A 151 -10.74 -2.09 -2.76
N VAL A 152 -9.75 -1.85 -3.63
CA VAL A 152 -9.88 -2.09 -5.07
C VAL A 152 -9.67 -3.58 -5.32
N PRO A 153 -10.69 -4.33 -5.78
CA PRO A 153 -10.52 -5.75 -6.02
C PRO A 153 -9.38 -5.97 -7.05
N PRO A 154 -8.59 -7.03 -6.87
CA PRO A 154 -7.60 -7.39 -7.88
C PRO A 154 -8.32 -7.62 -9.22
N LYS A 155 -7.69 -7.21 -10.32
CA LYS A 155 -8.22 -7.58 -11.65
C LYS A 155 -8.25 -9.11 -11.70
N ALA A 156 -9.43 -9.68 -12.00
CA ALA A 156 -9.49 -11.08 -12.36
C ALA A 156 -8.46 -11.33 -13.47
N ASN A 157 -7.56 -12.27 -13.23
CA ASN A 157 -6.69 -12.74 -14.30
C ASN A 157 -7.61 -13.32 -15.37
N VAL A 158 -7.78 -12.60 -16.48
CA VAL A 158 -8.35 -13.18 -17.67
C VAL A 158 -7.32 -14.20 -18.11
N SER A 159 -7.56 -15.46 -17.76
CA SER A 159 -6.85 -16.58 -18.36
C SER A 159 -7.13 -16.53 -19.85
N VAL A 160 -6.17 -16.02 -20.61
CA VAL A 160 -6.16 -16.20 -22.06
C VAL A 160 -5.95 -17.70 -22.27
N GLY A 161 -7.06 -18.41 -22.56
CA GLY A 161 -7.04 -19.78 -23.01
C GLY A 161 -6.48 -19.89 -24.41
#